data_903f60cfc2df8c84ebca11126f781ce5
#
_entry.id   903f60cfc2df8c84ebca11126f781ce5
#
_cell.length_a   1.000
_cell.length_b   1.000
_cell.length_c   1.000
_cell.angle_alpha   90.00
_cell.angle_beta   90.00
_cell.angle_gamma   90.00
#
_symmetry.space_group_name_H-M   'P 1'
#
loop_
_entity.id
_entity.type
_entity.pdbx_description
1 polymer ?
#
loop_
_entity_poly.entity_id
_entity_poly.type
_entity_poly.pdbx_seq_one_letter_code
_entity_poly.pdbx_strand_id
1 'polypeptide(L)'
;NYDKLNHFLFQAFLFKSRIMTRIERTFDTLKQHGKKALIPYIMAGDPNPEVTVDLMHKLVVHGADMIEIGLPFSDPMADGKTIALAGERALMGSTSTKKAIEMVAKFRQTNQKTPVLLMGYLNPMEIIGADEFVQLCSQAGVDGLLLVDLPPNETSAHFNQILKNYAMNQIFLLAPTTEEERQKTVLEQGSGFIYYVSLKGVTGSKALDTADVSKHVEQIKTKTDLPICVGFGIRDGASAKAIAGSADGVIVGSELVRHFEKVGDDADKITQAIEQILSKMDELRQAIDELSS
;
A
#
# COMPACT_ATOMS: atom_id res chain seq x y z
N ASN A 1 31.82 -17.00 32.59
CA ASN A 1 30.34 -17.22 32.47
C ASN A 1 29.52 -15.94 32.58
N TYR A 2 30.00 -14.89 33.25
CA TYR A 2 29.31 -13.61 33.40
C TYR A 2 29.28 -12.82 32.09
N ASP A 3 30.33 -12.84 31.28
CA ASP A 3 30.41 -12.13 29.99
C ASP A 3 29.48 -12.74 28.95
N LYS A 4 29.30 -14.04 28.92
CA LYS A 4 28.35 -14.69 28.01
C LYS A 4 26.88 -14.38 28.37
N LEU A 5 26.59 -14.30 29.67
CA LEU A 5 25.25 -13.95 30.14
C LEU A 5 24.92 -12.49 29.87
N ASN A 6 25.88 -11.57 30.07
CA ASN A 6 25.73 -10.18 29.76
C ASN A 6 25.61 -9.94 28.25
N HIS A 7 26.37 -10.66 27.43
CA HIS A 7 26.24 -10.61 25.98
C HIS A 7 24.88 -11.14 25.49
N PHE A 8 24.39 -12.22 26.08
CA PHE A 8 23.07 -12.79 25.80
C PHE A 8 21.93 -11.85 26.26
N LEU A 9 22.04 -11.25 27.42
CA LEU A 9 21.09 -10.27 27.95
C LEU A 9 21.12 -8.97 27.14
N PHE A 10 22.30 -8.53 26.69
CA PHE A 10 22.47 -7.37 25.81
C PHE A 10 21.90 -7.64 24.42
N GLN A 11 22.15 -8.82 23.83
CA GLN A 11 21.52 -9.27 22.59
C GLN A 11 19.99 -9.40 22.75
N ALA A 12 19.50 -9.96 23.85
CA ALA A 12 18.07 -10.05 24.16
C ALA A 12 17.43 -8.68 24.42
N PHE A 13 18.18 -7.72 24.98
CA PHE A 13 17.73 -6.34 25.15
C PHE A 13 17.71 -5.58 23.82
N LEU A 14 18.69 -5.78 22.95
CA LEU A 14 18.69 -5.24 21.59
C LEU A 14 17.57 -5.86 20.73
N PHE A 15 17.25 -7.14 20.96
CA PHE A 15 16.13 -7.81 20.28
C PHE A 15 14.75 -7.32 20.79
N LYS A 16 14.68 -6.80 22.02
CA LYS A 16 13.45 -6.32 22.67
C LYS A 16 13.07 -4.88 22.36
N SER A 17 13.89 -4.11 21.63
CA SER A 17 13.63 -2.69 21.33
C SER A 17 13.52 -2.36 19.83
N ARG A 18 13.17 -3.34 18.97
CA ARG A 18 12.75 -2.99 17.62
C ARG A 18 11.43 -2.21 17.73
N ILE A 19 11.51 -0.91 17.52
CA ILE A 19 10.29 -0.06 17.49
C ILE A 19 9.45 -0.55 16.31
N MET A 20 8.30 -1.15 16.63
CA MET A 20 7.34 -1.60 15.62
C MET A 20 6.87 -0.39 14.80
N THR A 21 6.84 -0.53 13.49
CA THR A 21 6.28 0.48 12.59
C THR A 21 4.75 0.58 12.75
N ARG A 22 4.11 1.63 12.21
CA ARG A 22 2.65 1.73 12.20
C ARG A 22 2.02 0.58 11.41
N ILE A 23 2.64 0.16 10.31
CA ILE A 23 2.18 -0.98 9.49
C ILE A 23 2.18 -2.25 10.32
N GLU A 24 3.29 -2.58 10.98
CA GLU A 24 3.42 -3.78 11.81
C GLU A 24 2.38 -3.78 12.95
N ARG A 25 2.21 -2.66 13.67
CA ARG A 25 1.19 -2.52 14.72
C ARG A 25 -0.23 -2.71 14.19
N THR A 26 -0.52 -2.21 12.99
CA THR A 26 -1.85 -2.35 12.40
C THR A 26 -2.14 -3.82 12.11
N PHE A 27 -1.22 -4.55 11.48
CA PHE A 27 -1.41 -5.98 11.21
C PHE A 27 -1.51 -6.79 12.48
N ASP A 28 -0.70 -6.51 13.51
CA ASP A 28 -0.79 -7.19 14.79
C ASP A 28 -2.15 -6.96 15.46
N THR A 29 -2.65 -5.73 15.43
CA THR A 29 -3.97 -5.41 15.97
C THR A 29 -5.07 -6.14 15.20
N LEU A 30 -5.04 -6.12 13.88
CA LEU A 30 -6.02 -6.82 13.05
C LEU A 30 -5.99 -8.34 13.32
N LYS A 31 -4.80 -8.93 13.40
CA LYS A 31 -4.61 -10.36 13.69
C LYS A 31 -5.17 -10.74 15.05
N GLN A 32 -4.94 -9.93 16.09
CA GLN A 32 -5.48 -10.16 17.43
C GLN A 32 -7.01 -10.15 17.46
N HIS A 33 -7.66 -9.40 16.57
CA HIS A 33 -9.12 -9.32 16.46
C HIS A 33 -9.71 -10.23 15.37
N GLY A 34 -8.88 -11.08 14.73
CA GLY A 34 -9.30 -11.94 13.64
C GLY A 34 -9.72 -11.18 12.37
N LYS A 35 -9.32 -9.92 12.23
CA LYS A 35 -9.71 -9.03 11.13
C LYS A 35 -8.68 -9.02 10.01
N LYS A 36 -9.14 -8.59 8.83
CA LYS A 36 -8.34 -8.43 7.61
C LYS A 36 -8.21 -6.95 7.26
N ALA A 37 -7.04 -6.57 6.72
CA ALA A 37 -6.80 -5.19 6.32
C ALA A 37 -7.60 -4.81 5.06
N LEU A 38 -8.19 -3.60 5.07
CA LEU A 38 -8.74 -2.94 3.90
C LEU A 38 -7.87 -1.72 3.57
N ILE A 39 -7.24 -1.75 2.40
CA ILE A 39 -6.25 -0.76 1.97
C ILE A 39 -6.73 -0.11 0.67
N PRO A 40 -7.41 1.05 0.72
CA PRO A 40 -7.72 1.81 -0.48
C PRO A 40 -6.46 2.43 -1.08
N TYR A 41 -6.34 2.37 -2.41
CA TYR A 41 -5.41 3.15 -3.19
C TYR A 41 -6.10 4.36 -3.77
N ILE A 42 -5.47 5.52 -3.67
CA ILE A 42 -5.86 6.75 -4.35
C ILE A 42 -4.64 7.40 -5.00
N MET A 43 -4.83 8.16 -6.09
CA MET A 43 -3.77 8.94 -6.71
C MET A 43 -3.68 10.31 -6.04
N ALA A 44 -2.49 10.71 -5.60
CA ALA A 44 -2.28 12.05 -5.04
C ALA A 44 -2.62 13.12 -6.07
N GLY A 45 -3.53 14.03 -5.72
CA GLY A 45 -3.93 15.14 -6.60
C GLY A 45 -5.01 14.80 -7.62
N ASP A 46 -5.63 13.62 -7.57
CA ASP A 46 -6.74 13.23 -8.41
C ASP A 46 -8.08 13.36 -7.64
N PRO A 47 -9.11 14.02 -8.18
CA PRO A 47 -9.20 14.74 -9.46
C PRO A 47 -8.51 16.11 -9.41
N ASN A 48 -8.24 16.63 -8.23
CA ASN A 48 -7.45 17.83 -7.98
C ASN A 48 -6.77 17.77 -6.59
N PRO A 49 -5.74 18.60 -6.33
CA PRO A 49 -4.95 18.54 -5.09
C PRO A 49 -5.73 18.78 -3.79
N GLU A 50 -6.81 19.56 -3.85
CA GLU A 50 -7.61 19.96 -2.68
C GLU A 50 -8.41 18.79 -2.10
N VAL A 51 -8.74 17.80 -2.93
CA VAL A 51 -9.58 16.65 -2.56
C VAL A 51 -8.82 15.61 -1.76
N THR A 52 -7.53 15.42 -2.03
CA THR A 52 -6.77 14.25 -1.55
C THR A 52 -6.78 14.10 -0.03
N VAL A 53 -6.47 15.16 0.72
CA VAL A 53 -6.36 15.08 2.18
C VAL A 53 -7.71 14.82 2.86
N ASP A 54 -8.76 15.47 2.39
CA ASP A 54 -10.12 15.24 2.89
C ASP A 54 -10.59 13.82 2.60
N LEU A 55 -10.34 13.33 1.38
CA LEU A 55 -10.63 11.95 1.00
C LEU A 55 -9.87 10.94 1.87
N MET A 56 -8.59 11.16 2.18
CA MET A 56 -7.84 10.30 3.10
C MET A 56 -8.53 10.18 4.46
N HIS A 57 -9.00 11.29 5.04
CA HIS A 57 -9.73 11.26 6.31
C HIS A 57 -11.06 10.51 6.20
N LYS A 58 -11.81 10.74 5.13
CA LYS A 58 -13.08 10.05 4.88
C LYS A 58 -12.89 8.54 4.70
N LEU A 59 -11.86 8.12 3.96
CA LEU A 59 -11.52 6.69 3.79
C LEU A 59 -11.27 6.00 5.13
N VAL A 60 -10.57 6.66 6.07
CA VAL A 60 -10.35 6.11 7.43
C VAL A 60 -11.67 5.95 8.18
N VAL A 61 -12.56 6.92 8.11
CA VAL A 61 -13.90 6.84 8.73
C VAL A 61 -14.70 5.68 8.15
N HIS A 62 -14.55 5.38 6.86
CA HIS A 62 -15.21 4.29 6.13
C HIS A 62 -14.40 2.98 6.12
N GLY A 63 -13.55 2.77 7.12
CA GLY A 63 -12.96 1.47 7.43
C GLY A 63 -11.63 1.16 6.75
N ALA A 64 -10.91 2.15 6.24
CA ALA A 64 -9.54 1.95 5.79
C ALA A 64 -8.61 1.71 7.00
N ASP A 65 -7.90 0.59 7.00
CA ASP A 65 -6.87 0.26 8.00
C ASP A 65 -5.52 0.90 7.65
N MET A 66 -5.23 1.08 6.37
CA MET A 66 -4.08 1.79 5.80
C MET A 66 -4.54 2.51 4.54
N ILE A 67 -3.74 3.46 4.05
CA ILE A 67 -3.98 4.15 2.78
C ILE A 67 -2.75 4.04 1.90
N GLU A 68 -2.94 3.67 0.65
CA GLU A 68 -1.91 3.68 -0.38
C GLU A 68 -2.11 4.91 -1.28
N ILE A 69 -1.07 5.73 -1.39
CA ILE A 69 -1.08 6.97 -2.17
C ILE A 69 -0.17 6.79 -3.40
N GLY A 70 -0.76 6.85 -4.58
CA GLY A 70 -0.01 6.86 -5.84
C GLY A 70 0.70 8.20 -6.05
N LEU A 71 1.97 8.15 -6.40
CA LEU A 71 2.75 9.30 -6.85
C LEU A 71 2.55 9.47 -8.35
N PRO A 72 2.03 10.61 -8.84
CA PRO A 72 1.81 10.81 -10.26
C PRO A 72 3.13 10.84 -11.02
N PHE A 73 3.19 10.12 -12.15
CA PHE A 73 4.36 10.02 -13.02
C PHE A 73 3.94 10.01 -14.50
N SER A 74 4.75 10.61 -15.37
CA SER A 74 4.43 10.75 -16.80
C SER A 74 4.51 9.45 -17.60
N ASP A 75 5.32 8.48 -17.11
CA ASP A 75 5.64 7.25 -17.84
C ASP A 75 5.33 5.98 -17.02
N PRO A 76 4.05 5.78 -16.62
CA PRO A 76 3.66 4.76 -15.65
C PRO A 76 3.54 3.37 -16.31
N MET A 77 4.66 2.74 -16.67
CA MET A 77 4.73 1.54 -17.49
C MET A 77 4.07 0.29 -16.86
N ALA A 78 3.90 0.27 -15.55
CA ALA A 78 3.28 -0.84 -14.83
C ALA A 78 1.81 -0.59 -14.49
N ASP A 79 1.30 0.61 -14.70
CA ASP A 79 -0.05 0.98 -14.31
C ASP A 79 -1.10 0.55 -15.35
N GLY A 80 -2.25 0.11 -14.84
CA GLY A 80 -3.44 -0.05 -15.69
C GLY A 80 -4.00 1.30 -16.13
N LYS A 81 -4.80 1.28 -17.21
CA LYS A 81 -5.35 2.49 -17.84
C LYS A 81 -6.01 3.47 -16.84
N THR A 82 -6.82 2.98 -15.92
CA THR A 82 -7.52 3.81 -14.92
C THR A 82 -6.55 4.56 -14.01
N ILE A 83 -5.49 3.89 -13.55
CA ILE A 83 -4.47 4.48 -12.67
C ILE A 83 -3.60 5.47 -13.47
N ALA A 84 -3.18 5.11 -14.68
CA ALA A 84 -2.43 6.00 -15.56
C ALA A 84 -3.19 7.30 -15.84
N LEU A 85 -4.47 7.22 -16.19
CA LEU A 85 -5.32 8.40 -16.41
C LEU A 85 -5.51 9.26 -15.15
N ALA A 86 -5.54 8.65 -13.97
CA ALA A 86 -5.55 9.40 -12.70
C ALA A 86 -4.24 10.15 -12.49
N GLY A 87 -3.11 9.52 -12.80
CA GLY A 87 -1.79 10.16 -12.80
C GLY A 87 -1.73 11.36 -13.75
N GLU A 88 -2.27 11.24 -14.97
CA GLU A 88 -2.35 12.33 -15.93
C GLU A 88 -3.18 13.51 -15.36
N ARG A 89 -4.37 13.25 -14.79
CA ARG A 89 -5.20 14.31 -14.16
C ARG A 89 -4.45 15.01 -13.03
N ALA A 90 -3.77 14.26 -12.17
CA ALA A 90 -2.97 14.79 -11.09
C ALA A 90 -1.81 15.67 -11.58
N LEU A 91 -1.10 15.24 -12.64
CA LEU A 91 -0.04 16.04 -13.28
C LEU A 91 -0.58 17.32 -13.91
N MET A 92 -1.74 17.25 -14.59
CA MET A 92 -2.44 18.44 -15.13
C MET A 92 -2.80 19.42 -14.01
N GLY A 93 -3.20 18.92 -12.81
CA GLY A 93 -3.39 19.70 -11.59
C GLY A 93 -2.09 20.15 -10.92
N SER A 94 -0.94 19.98 -11.60
CA SER A 94 0.40 20.36 -11.09
C SER A 94 0.78 19.67 -9.79
N THR A 95 0.32 18.43 -9.57
CA THR A 95 0.75 17.62 -8.44
C THR A 95 2.11 17.01 -8.74
N SER A 96 3.08 17.30 -7.92
CA SER A 96 4.43 16.70 -7.95
C SER A 96 4.62 15.70 -6.81
N THR A 97 5.68 14.90 -6.87
CA THR A 97 6.08 14.01 -5.79
C THR A 97 6.21 14.76 -4.44
N LYS A 98 6.83 15.95 -4.42
CA LYS A 98 6.94 16.76 -3.20
C LYS A 98 5.58 17.19 -2.66
N LYS A 99 4.65 17.63 -3.53
CA LYS A 99 3.28 17.97 -3.13
C LYS A 99 2.51 16.76 -2.59
N ALA A 100 2.68 15.58 -3.17
CA ALA A 100 2.08 14.36 -2.66
C ALA A 100 2.59 14.03 -1.24
N ILE A 101 3.88 14.19 -0.98
CA ILE A 101 4.47 14.04 0.37
C ILE A 101 3.90 15.08 1.34
N GLU A 102 3.73 16.34 0.91
CA GLU A 102 3.10 17.39 1.71
C GLU A 102 1.63 17.09 2.06
N MET A 103 0.89 16.41 1.19
CA MET A 103 -0.47 15.96 1.49
C MET A 103 -0.48 14.95 2.65
N VAL A 104 0.49 14.03 2.68
CA VAL A 104 0.67 13.13 3.82
C VAL A 104 0.99 13.90 5.10
N ALA A 105 1.87 14.90 5.05
CA ALA A 105 2.17 15.75 6.20
C ALA A 105 0.94 16.50 6.72
N LYS A 106 0.06 16.99 5.83
CA LYS A 106 -1.22 17.60 6.21
C LYS A 106 -2.16 16.59 6.87
N PHE A 107 -2.31 15.40 6.29
CA PHE A 107 -3.12 14.32 6.88
C PHE A 107 -2.62 13.97 8.28
N ARG A 108 -1.30 13.94 8.51
CA ARG A 108 -0.69 13.65 9.81
C ARG A 108 -0.99 14.66 10.90
N GLN A 109 -1.41 15.89 10.58
CA GLN A 109 -1.76 16.88 11.60
C GLN A 109 -2.90 16.42 12.51
N THR A 110 -3.80 15.61 11.98
CA THR A 110 -4.97 15.12 12.72
C THR A 110 -5.08 13.60 12.80
N ASN A 111 -4.31 12.84 11.99
CA ASN A 111 -4.28 11.38 12.04
C ASN A 111 -2.87 10.84 12.21
N GLN A 112 -2.56 10.37 13.43
CA GLN A 112 -1.25 9.83 13.80
C GLN A 112 -1.22 8.29 13.81
N LYS A 113 -2.34 7.62 13.52
CA LYS A 113 -2.49 6.17 13.70
C LYS A 113 -2.48 5.38 12.40
N THR A 114 -3.26 5.82 11.39
CA THR A 114 -3.44 5.08 10.14
C THR A 114 -2.16 5.07 9.31
N PRO A 115 -1.58 3.92 8.94
CA PRO A 115 -0.43 3.87 8.06
C PRO A 115 -0.72 4.48 6.69
N VAL A 116 0.29 5.16 6.13
CA VAL A 116 0.26 5.70 4.77
C VAL A 116 1.47 5.17 4.00
N LEU A 117 1.19 4.53 2.87
CA LEU A 117 2.18 4.04 1.91
C LEU A 117 2.26 4.99 0.72
N LEU A 118 3.44 5.17 0.17
CA LEU A 118 3.58 5.78 -1.16
C LEU A 118 3.92 4.71 -2.18
N MET A 119 3.14 4.66 -3.25
CA MET A 119 3.42 3.83 -4.42
C MET A 119 3.87 4.71 -5.57
N GLY A 120 4.98 4.35 -6.23
CA GLY A 120 5.50 5.13 -7.35
C GLY A 120 6.62 4.43 -8.10
N TYR A 121 7.37 5.22 -8.84
CA TYR A 121 8.46 4.79 -9.69
C TYR A 121 9.80 5.33 -9.18
N LEU A 122 10.88 4.67 -9.58
CA LEU A 122 12.23 4.99 -9.12
C LEU A 122 12.69 6.37 -9.62
N ASN A 123 12.40 6.71 -10.88
CA ASN A 123 12.88 7.93 -11.52
C ASN A 123 12.52 9.23 -10.76
N PRO A 124 11.26 9.48 -10.34
CA PRO A 124 10.94 10.66 -9.53
C PRO A 124 11.67 10.73 -8.20
N MET A 125 11.98 9.57 -7.60
CA MET A 125 12.79 9.49 -6.38
C MET A 125 14.26 9.82 -6.67
N GLU A 126 14.83 9.27 -7.73
CA GLU A 126 16.23 9.52 -8.11
C GLU A 126 16.51 10.97 -8.47
N ILE A 127 15.53 11.67 -9.10
CA ILE A 127 15.63 13.11 -9.38
C ILE A 127 15.75 13.94 -8.11
N ILE A 128 15.08 13.53 -7.02
CA ILE A 128 15.18 14.19 -5.71
C ILE A 128 16.48 13.77 -5.01
N GLY A 129 16.94 12.55 -5.24
CA GLY A 129 17.98 11.85 -4.50
C GLY A 129 17.39 10.97 -3.39
N ALA A 130 17.84 9.72 -3.31
CA ALA A 130 17.27 8.71 -2.43
C ALA A 130 17.23 9.14 -0.95
N ASP A 131 18.32 9.69 -0.43
CA ASP A 131 18.42 10.13 0.97
C ASP A 131 17.47 11.31 1.26
N GLU A 132 17.45 12.34 0.39
CA GLU A 132 16.54 13.49 0.54
C GLU A 132 15.08 13.03 0.43
N PHE A 133 14.75 12.16 -0.52
CA PHE A 133 13.40 11.64 -0.68
C PHE A 133 12.92 10.89 0.57
N VAL A 134 13.74 9.96 1.10
CA VAL A 134 13.39 9.21 2.31
C VAL A 134 13.27 10.13 3.53
N GLN A 135 14.16 11.13 3.65
CA GLN A 135 14.07 12.12 4.71
C GLN A 135 12.78 12.92 4.65
N LEU A 136 12.38 13.40 3.46
CA LEU A 136 11.11 14.11 3.24
C LEU A 136 9.91 13.22 3.60
N CYS A 137 9.91 11.96 3.14
CA CYS A 137 8.87 10.99 3.46
C CYS A 137 8.76 10.76 4.98
N SER A 138 9.89 10.58 5.66
CA SER A 138 9.92 10.37 7.11
C SER A 138 9.38 11.58 7.87
N GLN A 139 9.80 12.79 7.51
CA GLN A 139 9.32 14.05 8.13
C GLN A 139 7.81 14.25 7.91
N ALA A 140 7.29 13.84 6.75
CA ALA A 140 5.87 13.86 6.46
C ALA A 140 5.07 12.77 7.18
N GLY A 141 5.74 11.76 7.76
CA GLY A 141 5.12 10.65 8.46
C GLY A 141 4.61 9.54 7.54
N VAL A 142 5.25 9.33 6.39
CA VAL A 142 5.08 8.15 5.54
C VAL A 142 5.60 6.91 6.27
N ASP A 143 4.91 5.78 6.14
CA ASP A 143 5.22 4.53 6.84
C ASP A 143 5.91 3.49 5.97
N GLY A 144 5.75 3.57 4.67
CA GLY A 144 6.34 2.62 3.74
C GLY A 144 6.35 3.10 2.31
N LEU A 145 7.21 2.49 1.53
CA LEU A 145 7.38 2.76 0.10
C LEU A 145 7.22 1.47 -0.70
N LEU A 146 6.50 1.57 -1.82
CA LEU A 146 6.42 0.58 -2.87
C LEU A 146 6.89 1.25 -4.16
N LEU A 147 8.11 0.91 -4.62
CA LEU A 147 8.65 1.33 -5.91
C LEU A 147 8.50 0.17 -6.89
N VAL A 148 7.61 0.33 -7.86
CA VAL A 148 7.17 -0.78 -8.73
C VAL A 148 8.27 -1.29 -9.66
N ASP A 149 9.22 -0.46 -9.99
CA ASP A 149 10.38 -0.73 -10.86
C ASP A 149 11.70 -0.92 -10.10
N LEU A 150 11.68 -0.96 -8.76
CA LEU A 150 12.86 -1.29 -7.94
C LEU A 150 13.03 -2.81 -7.84
N PRO A 151 14.03 -3.40 -8.51
CA PRO A 151 14.23 -4.85 -8.45
C PRO A 151 14.81 -5.26 -7.09
N PRO A 152 14.45 -6.45 -6.58
CA PRO A 152 15.06 -7.00 -5.36
C PRO A 152 16.49 -7.47 -5.65
N ASN A 153 17.46 -6.61 -5.41
CA ASN A 153 18.89 -6.84 -5.62
C ASN A 153 19.73 -6.07 -4.57
N GLU A 154 21.03 -5.89 -4.81
CA GLU A 154 21.90 -5.13 -3.91
C GLU A 154 21.49 -3.67 -3.75
N THR A 155 20.98 -3.04 -4.83
CA THR A 155 20.50 -1.64 -4.80
C THR A 155 19.31 -1.50 -3.88
N SER A 156 18.32 -2.40 -3.97
CA SER A 156 17.16 -2.40 -3.09
C SER A 156 17.53 -2.76 -1.65
N ALA A 157 18.51 -3.62 -1.44
CA ALA A 157 19.03 -3.93 -0.10
C ALA A 157 19.66 -2.69 0.57
N HIS A 158 20.42 -1.90 -0.19
CA HIS A 158 20.98 -0.64 0.30
C HIS A 158 19.86 0.37 0.62
N PHE A 159 18.89 0.54 -0.28
CA PHE A 159 17.75 1.41 -0.07
C PHE A 159 16.91 1.00 1.15
N ASN A 160 16.70 -0.31 1.33
CA ASN A 160 16.03 -0.85 2.51
C ASN A 160 16.76 -0.50 3.82
N GLN A 161 18.10 -0.46 3.80
CA GLN A 161 18.86 -0.04 4.96
C GLN A 161 18.63 1.44 5.29
N ILE A 162 18.51 2.30 4.28
CA ILE A 162 18.15 3.71 4.46
C ILE A 162 16.75 3.80 5.09
N LEU A 163 15.75 3.11 4.55
CA LEU A 163 14.39 3.11 5.08
C LEU A 163 14.32 2.66 6.56
N LYS A 164 15.08 1.63 6.92
CA LYS A 164 15.14 1.13 8.32
C LYS A 164 15.63 2.19 9.29
N ASN A 165 16.55 3.06 8.90
CA ASN A 165 17.05 4.15 9.75
C ASN A 165 15.94 5.16 10.10
N TYR A 166 14.88 5.21 9.29
CA TYR A 166 13.72 6.08 9.47
C TYR A 166 12.45 5.32 9.92
N ALA A 167 12.58 4.06 10.34
CA ALA A 167 11.47 3.19 10.72
C ALA A 167 10.37 3.08 9.63
N MET A 168 10.78 3.10 8.36
CA MET A 168 9.92 2.93 7.19
C MET A 168 10.06 1.52 6.61
N ASN A 169 8.98 1.01 6.05
CA ASN A 169 8.93 -0.31 5.43
C ASN A 169 9.16 -0.24 3.92
N GLN A 170 9.84 -1.25 3.37
CA GLN A 170 9.93 -1.47 1.94
C GLN A 170 8.97 -2.59 1.55
N ILE A 171 7.93 -2.24 0.80
CA ILE A 171 6.95 -3.18 0.29
C ILE A 171 7.36 -3.63 -1.10
N PHE A 172 7.36 -4.95 -1.34
CA PHE A 172 7.63 -5.53 -2.64
C PHE A 172 6.41 -6.21 -3.23
N LEU A 173 6.40 -6.24 -4.57
CA LEU A 173 5.41 -6.93 -5.37
C LEU A 173 5.83 -8.38 -5.64
N LEU A 174 4.87 -9.29 -5.48
CA LEU A 174 4.95 -10.65 -6.02
C LEU A 174 3.80 -10.88 -7.00
N ALA A 175 4.07 -11.62 -8.06
CA ALA A 175 3.11 -12.01 -9.08
C ALA A 175 3.17 -13.52 -9.31
N PRO A 176 2.15 -14.15 -9.93
CA PRO A 176 2.17 -15.58 -10.27
C PRO A 176 3.36 -15.98 -11.15
N THR A 177 3.90 -15.01 -11.91
CA THR A 177 5.04 -15.19 -12.80
C THR A 177 6.39 -14.94 -12.14
N THR A 178 6.41 -14.59 -10.86
CA THR A 178 7.67 -14.32 -10.13
C THR A 178 8.43 -15.65 -9.92
N GLU A 179 9.64 -15.73 -10.45
CA GLU A 179 10.53 -16.89 -10.32
C GLU A 179 10.89 -17.13 -8.85
N GLU A 180 11.19 -18.39 -8.50
CA GLU A 180 11.38 -18.80 -7.11
C GLU A 180 12.56 -18.10 -6.42
N GLU A 181 13.69 -17.92 -7.12
CA GLU A 181 14.83 -17.19 -6.58
C GLU A 181 14.51 -15.74 -6.28
N ARG A 182 13.79 -15.09 -7.21
CA ARG A 182 13.31 -13.71 -7.01
C ARG A 182 12.31 -13.62 -5.87
N GLN A 183 11.41 -14.60 -5.76
CA GLN A 183 10.46 -14.67 -4.65
C GLN A 183 11.21 -14.74 -3.31
N LYS A 184 12.23 -15.60 -3.19
CA LYS A 184 13.07 -15.71 -1.99
C LYS A 184 13.71 -14.37 -1.63
N THR A 185 14.33 -13.69 -2.58
CA THR A 185 14.97 -12.39 -2.36
C THR A 185 13.95 -11.33 -1.90
N VAL A 186 12.76 -11.30 -2.50
CA VAL A 186 11.65 -10.42 -2.09
C VAL A 186 11.24 -10.68 -0.63
N LEU A 187 11.07 -11.94 -0.26
CA LEU A 187 10.67 -12.32 1.10
C LEU A 187 11.74 -12.00 2.16
N GLU A 188 13.02 -12.08 1.79
CA GLU A 188 14.16 -11.74 2.66
C GLU A 188 14.33 -10.22 2.83
N GLN A 189 14.09 -9.44 1.78
CA GLN A 189 14.29 -7.99 1.78
C GLN A 189 13.05 -7.20 2.18
N GLY A 190 11.85 -7.73 1.94
CA GLY A 190 10.60 -7.07 2.22
C GLY A 190 10.35 -6.82 3.71
N SER A 191 9.54 -5.83 4.01
CA SER A 191 9.10 -5.52 5.37
C SER A 191 7.69 -4.91 5.36
N GLY A 192 7.02 -4.93 6.51
CA GLY A 192 5.64 -4.49 6.64
C GLY A 192 4.66 -5.55 6.13
N PHE A 193 4.57 -5.73 4.82
CA PHE A 193 3.80 -6.80 4.18
C PHE A 193 4.29 -7.07 2.75
N ILE A 194 3.82 -8.16 2.15
CA ILE A 194 4.04 -8.48 0.74
C ILE A 194 2.79 -8.14 -0.05
N TYR A 195 2.97 -7.39 -1.13
CA TYR A 195 1.90 -7.05 -2.07
C TYR A 195 1.83 -8.13 -3.17
N TYR A 196 0.81 -8.96 -3.14
CA TYR A 196 0.58 -9.94 -4.20
C TYR A 196 -0.34 -9.37 -5.28
N VAL A 197 0.17 -9.32 -6.52
CA VAL A 197 -0.56 -8.82 -7.68
C VAL A 197 -1.08 -9.99 -8.51
N SER A 198 -2.40 -10.10 -8.66
CA SER A 198 -3.01 -11.06 -9.57
C SER A 198 -3.02 -10.53 -11.01
N LEU A 199 -2.20 -11.11 -11.91
CA LEU A 199 -2.07 -10.62 -13.30
C LEU A 199 -3.29 -10.89 -14.18
N LYS A 200 -4.20 -11.76 -13.79
CA LYS A 200 -5.34 -12.19 -14.64
C LYS A 200 -6.44 -11.13 -14.80
N GLY A 201 -6.37 -10.00 -14.11
CA GLY A 201 -7.33 -8.90 -14.23
C GLY A 201 -6.91 -7.76 -15.19
N VAL A 202 -5.67 -7.75 -15.69
CA VAL A 202 -5.13 -6.64 -16.51
C VAL A 202 -5.73 -6.60 -17.92
N THR A 203 -6.19 -7.71 -18.45
CA THR A 203 -6.68 -7.83 -19.85
C THR A 203 -8.20 -7.69 -20.02
N GLY A 204 -8.92 -7.15 -19.02
CA GLY A 204 -10.31 -6.64 -19.20
C GLY A 204 -11.43 -7.65 -19.43
N SER A 205 -11.20 -8.95 -19.51
CA SER A 205 -12.21 -9.89 -19.96
C SER A 205 -12.43 -11.17 -19.14
N LYS A 206 -11.72 -11.42 -18.05
CA LYS A 206 -11.96 -12.57 -17.19
C LYS A 206 -12.14 -12.15 -15.74
N ALA A 207 -13.15 -12.72 -15.09
CA ALA A 207 -13.33 -12.62 -13.63
C ALA A 207 -12.05 -13.06 -12.92
N LEU A 208 -11.77 -12.43 -11.75
CA LEU A 208 -10.67 -12.81 -10.87
C LEU A 208 -10.84 -14.29 -10.50
N ASP A 209 -9.83 -15.11 -10.78
CA ASP A 209 -9.79 -16.49 -10.32
C ASP A 209 -9.33 -16.51 -8.85
N THR A 210 -10.30 -16.36 -7.95
CA THR A 210 -10.04 -16.26 -6.51
C THR A 210 -9.42 -17.55 -5.95
N ALA A 211 -9.73 -18.72 -6.52
CA ALA A 211 -9.17 -20.00 -6.09
C ALA A 211 -7.66 -20.08 -6.43
N ASP A 212 -7.29 -19.66 -7.63
CA ASP A 212 -5.88 -19.62 -8.05
C ASP A 212 -5.08 -18.62 -7.19
N VAL A 213 -5.65 -17.45 -6.91
CA VAL A 213 -5.01 -16.45 -6.02
C VAL A 213 -4.85 -17.03 -4.61
N SER A 214 -5.89 -17.63 -4.04
CA SER A 214 -5.82 -18.23 -2.69
C SER A 214 -4.73 -19.28 -2.59
N LYS A 215 -4.61 -20.17 -3.58
CA LYS A 215 -3.56 -21.18 -3.63
C LYS A 215 -2.16 -20.58 -3.61
N HIS A 216 -1.91 -19.52 -4.39
CA HIS A 216 -0.60 -18.86 -4.40
C HIS A 216 -0.30 -18.13 -3.09
N VAL A 217 -1.31 -17.45 -2.52
CA VAL A 217 -1.17 -16.79 -1.20
C VAL A 217 -0.81 -17.80 -0.12
N GLU A 218 -1.50 -18.94 -0.05
CA GLU A 218 -1.21 -20.00 0.89
C GLU A 218 0.22 -20.55 0.72
N GLN A 219 0.67 -20.75 -0.52
CA GLN A 219 2.06 -21.16 -0.80
C GLN A 219 3.09 -20.14 -0.32
N ILE A 220 2.84 -18.83 -0.53
CA ILE A 220 3.74 -17.79 -0.05
C ILE A 220 3.78 -17.77 1.47
N LYS A 221 2.64 -17.91 2.14
CA LYS A 221 2.53 -17.96 3.61
C LYS A 221 3.32 -19.10 4.25
N THR A 222 3.63 -20.19 3.54
CA THR A 222 4.52 -21.22 4.06
C THR A 222 5.99 -20.80 4.11
N LYS A 223 6.35 -19.70 3.42
CA LYS A 223 7.74 -19.25 3.25
C LYS A 223 8.06 -17.95 4.03
N THR A 224 7.05 -17.30 4.62
CA THR A 224 7.24 -16.03 5.35
C THR A 224 6.18 -15.81 6.41
N ASP A 225 6.55 -15.09 7.48
CA ASP A 225 5.64 -14.59 8.50
C ASP A 225 5.09 -13.19 8.16
N LEU A 226 5.55 -12.56 7.06
CA LEU A 226 5.03 -11.27 6.62
C LEU A 226 3.57 -11.39 6.20
N PRO A 227 2.70 -10.44 6.56
CA PRO A 227 1.34 -10.40 6.05
C PRO A 227 1.33 -10.35 4.53
N ILE A 228 0.35 -10.98 3.90
CA ILE A 228 0.16 -10.96 2.45
C ILE A 228 -1.11 -10.16 2.13
N CYS A 229 -0.96 -9.04 1.43
CA CYS A 229 -2.08 -8.27 0.92
C CYS A 229 -2.23 -8.47 -0.58
N VAL A 230 -3.45 -8.69 -1.03
CA VAL A 230 -3.75 -8.92 -2.45
C VAL A 230 -4.35 -7.66 -3.06
N GLY A 231 -3.71 -7.18 -4.10
CA GLY A 231 -4.24 -6.13 -4.97
C GLY A 231 -4.56 -6.69 -6.36
N PHE A 232 -5.39 -5.98 -7.08
CA PHE A 232 -5.88 -6.29 -8.42
C PHE A 232 -7.17 -7.12 -8.49
N GLY A 233 -8.10 -6.61 -9.31
CA GLY A 233 -9.32 -7.33 -9.68
C GLY A 233 -10.43 -7.32 -8.64
N ILE A 234 -10.24 -6.68 -7.50
CA ILE A 234 -11.27 -6.52 -6.48
C ILE A 234 -12.23 -5.40 -6.92
N ARG A 235 -13.51 -5.74 -7.08
CA ARG A 235 -14.54 -4.83 -7.63
C ARG A 235 -15.75 -4.65 -6.71
N ASP A 236 -16.01 -5.63 -5.87
CA ASP A 236 -17.19 -5.72 -5.03
C ASP A 236 -16.91 -6.49 -3.74
N GLY A 237 -17.87 -6.46 -2.81
CA GLY A 237 -17.77 -7.15 -1.54
C GLY A 237 -17.54 -8.66 -1.68
N ALA A 238 -18.13 -9.31 -2.70
CA ALA A 238 -17.97 -10.75 -2.89
C ALA A 238 -16.52 -11.12 -3.26
N SER A 239 -15.90 -10.39 -4.18
CA SER A 239 -14.49 -10.58 -4.56
C SER A 239 -13.54 -10.21 -3.40
N ALA A 240 -13.83 -9.14 -2.66
CA ALA A 240 -13.05 -8.75 -1.48
C ALA A 240 -13.08 -9.83 -0.40
N LYS A 241 -14.27 -10.35 -0.05
CA LYS A 241 -14.46 -11.43 0.92
C LYS A 241 -13.73 -12.70 0.50
N ALA A 242 -13.89 -13.12 -0.77
CA ALA A 242 -13.26 -14.33 -1.27
C ALA A 242 -11.73 -14.27 -1.17
N ILE A 243 -11.10 -13.15 -1.50
CA ILE A 243 -9.66 -12.93 -1.40
C ILE A 243 -9.21 -12.81 0.06
N ALA A 244 -9.92 -12.05 0.87
CA ALA A 244 -9.58 -11.85 2.28
C ALA A 244 -9.63 -13.16 3.09
N GLY A 245 -10.34 -14.18 2.61
CA GLY A 245 -10.37 -15.51 3.23
C GLY A 245 -9.00 -16.16 3.33
N SER A 246 -8.12 -15.98 2.36
CA SER A 246 -6.74 -16.51 2.35
C SER A 246 -5.69 -15.44 2.64
N ALA A 247 -5.92 -14.19 2.28
CA ALA A 247 -5.00 -13.06 2.47
C ALA A 247 -5.11 -12.46 3.88
N ASP A 248 -4.17 -11.58 4.24
CA ASP A 248 -4.18 -10.79 5.47
C ASP A 248 -4.76 -9.39 5.24
N GLY A 249 -4.91 -9.01 3.98
CA GLY A 249 -5.56 -7.78 3.57
C GLY A 249 -5.86 -7.74 2.09
N VAL A 250 -6.70 -6.79 1.72
CA VAL A 250 -7.08 -6.50 0.33
C VAL A 250 -6.76 -5.05 0.00
N ILE A 251 -6.26 -4.84 -1.23
CA ILE A 251 -5.92 -3.51 -1.73
C ILE A 251 -6.85 -3.20 -2.90
N VAL A 252 -7.53 -2.07 -2.83
CA VAL A 252 -8.55 -1.69 -3.82
C VAL A 252 -8.18 -0.34 -4.42
N GLY A 253 -7.82 -0.34 -5.69
CA GLY A 253 -7.37 0.86 -6.42
C GLY A 253 -8.32 1.27 -7.54
N SER A 254 -8.20 0.62 -8.69
CA SER A 254 -8.91 1.01 -9.93
C SER A 254 -10.43 1.15 -9.74
N GLU A 255 -11.02 0.34 -8.87
CA GLU A 255 -12.46 0.42 -8.57
C GLU A 255 -12.84 1.74 -7.89
N LEU A 256 -11.97 2.31 -7.04
CA LEU A 256 -12.20 3.59 -6.38
C LEU A 256 -11.85 4.76 -7.31
N VAL A 257 -10.66 4.72 -7.91
CA VAL A 257 -10.12 5.82 -8.73
C VAL A 257 -10.96 6.10 -9.98
N ARG A 258 -11.61 5.08 -10.57
CA ARG A 258 -12.45 5.25 -11.76
C ARG A 258 -13.62 6.22 -11.56
N HIS A 259 -14.07 6.45 -10.33
CA HIS A 259 -15.15 7.39 -10.06
C HIS A 259 -14.78 8.84 -10.41
N PHE A 260 -13.48 9.13 -10.50
CA PHE A 260 -13.00 10.45 -10.91
C PHE A 260 -12.77 10.60 -12.43
N GLU A 261 -12.95 9.55 -13.25
CA GLU A 261 -12.62 9.58 -14.69
C GLU A 261 -13.35 10.65 -15.50
N LYS A 262 -14.54 11.08 -15.06
CA LYS A 262 -15.42 11.98 -15.85
C LYS A 262 -15.90 13.19 -15.06
N VAL A 263 -15.29 13.50 -13.94
CA VAL A 263 -15.79 14.58 -13.07
C VAL A 263 -15.27 15.97 -13.50
N GLY A 264 -14.06 16.05 -14.08
CA GLY A 264 -13.40 17.33 -14.38
C GLY A 264 -13.29 18.21 -13.14
N ASP A 265 -13.49 19.52 -13.30
CA ASP A 265 -13.45 20.50 -12.19
C ASP A 265 -14.84 20.80 -11.60
N ASP A 266 -15.85 19.98 -11.92
CA ASP A 266 -17.22 20.15 -11.47
C ASP A 266 -17.34 19.68 -9.99
N ALA A 267 -17.52 20.64 -9.09
CA ALA A 267 -17.57 20.40 -7.64
C ALA A 267 -18.68 19.43 -7.21
N ASP A 268 -19.84 19.50 -7.87
CA ASP A 268 -20.98 18.61 -7.55
C ASP A 268 -20.67 17.18 -7.98
N LYS A 269 -20.07 16.99 -9.15
CA LYS A 269 -19.63 15.67 -9.63
C LYS A 269 -18.50 15.10 -8.78
N ILE A 270 -17.56 15.94 -8.34
CA ILE A 270 -16.49 15.53 -7.42
C ILE A 270 -17.11 15.02 -6.11
N THR A 271 -18.04 15.79 -5.54
CA THR A 271 -18.75 15.39 -4.31
C THR A 271 -19.48 14.06 -4.48
N GLN A 272 -20.22 13.90 -5.57
CA GLN A 272 -20.93 12.66 -5.89
C GLN A 272 -19.97 11.47 -6.07
N ALA A 273 -18.83 11.67 -6.74
CA ALA A 273 -17.81 10.64 -6.91
C ALA A 273 -17.21 10.21 -5.56
N ILE A 274 -16.95 11.16 -4.66
CA ILE A 274 -16.50 10.86 -3.29
C ILE A 274 -17.53 10.01 -2.56
N GLU A 275 -18.81 10.37 -2.59
CA GLU A 275 -19.89 9.60 -1.96
C GLU A 275 -19.93 8.15 -2.50
N GLN A 276 -19.76 7.96 -3.80
CA GLN A 276 -19.71 6.64 -4.42
C GLN A 276 -18.49 5.83 -3.94
N ILE A 277 -17.32 6.47 -3.82
CA ILE A 277 -16.10 5.85 -3.27
C ILE A 277 -16.34 5.40 -1.83
N LEU A 278 -16.92 6.26 -0.99
CA LEU A 278 -17.18 5.95 0.41
C LEU A 278 -18.21 4.83 0.58
N SER A 279 -19.29 4.86 -0.22
CA SER A 279 -20.27 3.76 -0.26
C SER A 279 -19.62 2.43 -0.68
N LYS A 280 -18.67 2.46 -1.64
CA LYS A 280 -17.91 1.27 -2.01
C LYS A 280 -17.01 0.79 -0.87
N MET A 281 -16.38 1.69 -0.14
CA MET A 281 -15.58 1.33 1.05
C MET A 281 -16.43 0.62 2.11
N ASP A 282 -17.63 1.12 2.38
CA ASP A 282 -18.56 0.51 3.34
C ASP A 282 -18.97 -0.91 2.89
N GLU A 283 -19.30 -1.10 1.61
CA GLU A 283 -19.60 -2.41 1.02
C GLU A 283 -18.44 -3.39 1.22
N LEU A 284 -17.23 -2.96 0.89
CA LEU A 284 -16.02 -3.79 1.00
C LEU A 284 -15.73 -4.14 2.47
N ARG A 285 -15.79 -3.16 3.37
CA ARG A 285 -15.53 -3.35 4.80
C ARG A 285 -16.52 -4.32 5.42
N GLN A 286 -17.82 -4.14 5.14
CA GLN A 286 -18.86 -5.05 5.63
C GLN A 286 -18.62 -6.50 5.16
N ALA A 287 -18.34 -6.69 3.87
CA ALA A 287 -18.11 -8.02 3.32
C ALA A 287 -16.88 -8.72 3.92
N ILE A 288 -15.80 -7.96 4.17
CA ILE A 288 -14.57 -8.50 4.77
C ILE A 288 -14.78 -8.84 6.25
N ASP A 289 -15.52 -8.00 6.99
CA ASP A 289 -15.79 -8.21 8.42
C ASP A 289 -16.68 -9.44 8.69
N GLU A 290 -17.46 -9.91 7.73
CA GLU A 290 -18.20 -11.17 7.82
C GLU A 290 -17.31 -12.41 7.98
N LEU A 291 -16.00 -12.31 7.70
CA LEU A 291 -15.03 -13.38 7.94
C LEU A 291 -14.60 -13.49 9.41
N SER A 292 -14.89 -12.48 10.21
CA SER A 292 -14.47 -12.38 11.62
C SER A 292 -15.60 -12.71 12.61
N SER A 293 -16.80 -13.04 12.08
CA SER A 293 -18.02 -13.35 12.83
C SER A 293 -18.24 -14.85 13.08
#